data_bdf3e170db2b64a9d12dab3c443e240e
#
_entry.id   bdf3e170db2b64a9d12dab3c443e240e
#
_cell.length_a   1.000
_cell.length_b   1.000
_cell.length_c   1.000
_cell.angle_alpha   90.00
_cell.angle_beta   90.00
_cell.angle_gamma   90.00
#
_symmetry.space_group_name_H-M   'P 1'
#
loop_
_entity.id
_entity.type
_entity.pdbx_description
1 polymer ?
#
loop_
_entity_poly.entity_id
_entity_poly.type
_entity_poly.pdbx_seq_one_letter_code
_entity_poly.pdbx_strand_id
1 'polypeptide(L)'
;MNKHNKSRSSFSGKIGYVLAAAGASVGLGNIWRFPYLAAKYGGGIFLLIYILLALTFGYSMIVAESAIGRMTRKSPVGAFQSFGKSKWLSAGGWINAIIPILIVPYYSVIGGWVIKYLIEYVKGNSTLLAEDGYFSGFISNGVSTELCFVVFCLITVAIIYAGVRNGIERVSKVMMPILIVLSVIIAVYSVTRPGALAGVKYFLVPNLKNFSWMSVVAAMGQMFYSLSIAMGILITFGSYMKKDTSIEDSTRNVEIFDTAIAIMAGLMIIPAVFAFSGGNPDTLQAGPSLMFITIPKVFANMGFGTVIGILFFLLVLFAALTSSIALTESAVSTFEDELGWGRKKSTVLIGVIMIALGTLSCLGYGPLSSVTILGMQFLDFFDFLTNSVMMPIAAIATCLLVSRVIGVAKIEEEIIHGESRFRRKKIFLVMIQYLCPVFALIILFSSVANAFGWITM
;
A
#
# COMPACT_ATOMS: atom_id res chain seq x y z
N MET A 1 32.82 -24.87 -1.70
CA MET A 1 32.33 -23.90 -2.69
C MET A 1 32.11 -22.58 -1.99
N ASN A 2 32.95 -21.57 -2.27
CA ASN A 2 32.86 -20.24 -1.66
C ASN A 2 31.53 -19.58 -2.10
N LYS A 3 30.55 -19.47 -1.19
CA LYS A 3 29.44 -18.54 -1.35
C LYS A 3 30.05 -17.15 -1.38
N HIS A 4 30.10 -16.51 -2.53
CA HIS A 4 30.47 -15.10 -2.68
C HIS A 4 29.64 -14.31 -1.66
N ASN A 5 30.35 -13.70 -0.72
CA ASN A 5 29.82 -12.74 0.23
C ASN A 5 29.50 -11.44 -0.55
N LYS A 6 28.44 -11.48 -1.39
CA LYS A 6 27.95 -10.27 -2.03
C LYS A 6 27.42 -9.36 -0.92
N SER A 7 28.08 -8.25 -0.71
CA SER A 7 27.60 -7.24 0.24
C SER A 7 26.16 -6.86 -0.10
N ARG A 8 25.26 -6.99 0.87
CA ARG A 8 23.83 -6.60 0.73
C ARG A 8 23.75 -5.15 0.28
N SER A 9 22.90 -4.84 -0.69
CA SER A 9 22.58 -3.47 -1.10
C SER A 9 22.20 -2.62 0.12
N SER A 10 22.50 -1.33 0.11
CA SER A 10 22.15 -0.43 1.22
C SER A 10 21.66 0.91 0.69
N PHE A 11 20.71 1.53 1.39
CA PHE A 11 20.35 2.93 1.18
C PHE A 11 21.51 3.85 1.50
N SER A 12 21.53 5.06 0.89
CA SER A 12 22.58 6.04 1.15
C SER A 12 22.58 6.56 2.59
N GLY A 13 21.40 6.57 3.25
CA GLY A 13 21.22 7.00 4.62
C GLY A 13 19.73 7.01 5.02
N LYS A 14 19.43 7.68 6.16
CA LYS A 14 18.06 7.77 6.72
C LYS A 14 17.03 8.27 5.72
N ILE A 15 17.33 9.35 4.99
CA ILE A 15 16.39 9.95 4.02
C ILE A 15 16.04 8.96 2.91
N GLY A 16 17.03 8.21 2.39
CA GLY A 16 16.81 7.20 1.36
C GLY A 16 15.85 6.09 1.82
N TYR A 17 16.08 5.58 3.02
CA TYR A 17 15.17 4.59 3.62
C TYR A 17 13.76 5.15 3.85
N VAL A 18 13.66 6.33 4.51
CA VAL A 18 12.37 6.93 4.85
C VAL A 18 11.52 7.21 3.61
N LEU A 19 12.11 7.79 2.55
CA LEU A 19 11.36 8.08 1.33
C LEU A 19 10.98 6.83 0.54
N ALA A 20 11.82 5.79 0.57
CA ALA A 20 11.47 4.51 -0.04
C ALA A 20 10.35 3.80 0.76
N ALA A 21 10.45 3.74 2.09
CA ALA A 21 9.44 3.11 2.94
C ALA A 21 8.12 3.92 2.95
N ALA A 22 8.18 5.25 3.00
CA ALA A 22 7.01 6.11 2.84
C ALA A 22 6.38 5.93 1.46
N GLY A 23 7.18 5.83 0.39
CA GLY A 23 6.68 5.55 -0.96
C GLY A 23 6.05 4.16 -1.10
N ALA A 24 6.50 3.18 -0.31
CA ALA A 24 5.84 1.88 -0.22
C ALA A 24 4.47 1.99 0.44
N SER A 25 4.37 2.79 1.52
CA SER A 25 3.14 2.98 2.29
C SER A 25 2.14 3.89 1.58
N VAL A 26 2.61 4.98 0.95
CA VAL A 26 1.76 5.91 0.20
C VAL A 26 1.42 5.32 -1.17
N GLY A 27 0.28 4.67 -1.26
CA GLY A 27 -0.18 3.99 -2.46
C GLY A 27 -1.64 4.27 -2.83
N LEU A 28 -2.18 3.42 -3.69
CA LEU A 28 -3.59 3.49 -4.08
C LEU A 28 -4.54 3.38 -2.88
N GLY A 29 -4.13 2.66 -1.83
CA GLY A 29 -4.91 2.51 -0.60
C GLY A 29 -5.19 3.83 0.12
N ASN A 30 -4.25 4.78 0.11
CA ASN A 30 -4.45 6.11 0.69
C ASN A 30 -5.37 6.98 -0.18
N ILE A 31 -5.31 6.82 -1.51
CA ILE A 31 -5.97 7.74 -2.44
C ILE A 31 -7.43 7.37 -2.70
N TRP A 32 -7.76 6.09 -2.80
CA TRP A 32 -9.16 5.71 -3.04
C TRP A 32 -9.84 5.02 -1.87
N ARG A 33 -9.15 4.03 -1.23
CA ARG A 33 -9.77 3.20 -0.19
C ARG A 33 -9.99 4.00 1.08
N PHE A 34 -9.00 4.78 1.50
CA PHE A 34 -9.10 5.58 2.71
C PHE A 34 -10.24 6.62 2.66
N PRO A 35 -10.38 7.47 1.60
CA PRO A 35 -11.49 8.43 1.52
C PRO A 35 -12.87 7.76 1.51
N TYR A 36 -13.00 6.65 0.77
CA TYR A 36 -14.23 5.87 0.76
C TYR A 36 -14.61 5.36 2.14
N LEU A 37 -13.66 4.69 2.83
CA LEU A 37 -13.91 4.16 4.18
C LEU A 37 -14.17 5.28 5.19
N ALA A 38 -13.44 6.39 5.10
CA ALA A 38 -13.68 7.54 5.95
C ALA A 38 -15.10 8.10 5.76
N ALA A 39 -15.56 8.23 4.52
CA ALA A 39 -16.91 8.70 4.26
C ALA A 39 -17.98 7.71 4.74
N LYS A 40 -17.80 6.43 4.49
CA LYS A 40 -18.76 5.37 4.88
C LYS A 40 -18.84 5.17 6.41
N TYR A 41 -17.71 5.28 7.11
CA TYR A 41 -17.61 4.92 8.53
C TYR A 41 -17.45 6.12 9.47
N GLY A 42 -18.05 7.26 9.13
CA GLY A 42 -18.30 8.35 10.05
C GLY A 42 -17.28 9.51 10.00
N GLY A 43 -16.53 9.65 8.90
CA GLY A 43 -15.68 10.82 8.65
C GLY A 43 -14.60 11.00 9.71
N GLY A 44 -14.72 12.09 10.50
CA GLY A 44 -13.72 12.46 11.50
C GLY A 44 -13.53 11.44 12.61
N ILE A 45 -14.54 10.62 12.96
CA ILE A 45 -14.37 9.56 13.96
C ILE A 45 -13.51 8.42 13.38
N PHE A 46 -13.72 8.06 12.12
CA PHE A 46 -12.87 7.10 11.42
C PHE A 46 -11.42 7.58 11.35
N LEU A 47 -11.21 8.85 10.99
CA LEU A 47 -9.87 9.47 10.95
C LEU A 47 -9.18 9.41 12.31
N LEU A 48 -9.90 9.74 13.41
CA LEU A 48 -9.35 9.68 14.76
C LEU A 48 -8.91 8.26 15.12
N ILE A 49 -9.75 7.26 14.84
CA ILE A 49 -9.44 5.85 15.09
C ILE A 49 -8.22 5.42 14.25
N TYR A 50 -8.18 5.80 12.97
CA TYR A 50 -7.06 5.51 12.07
C TYR A 50 -5.74 6.06 12.61
N ILE A 51 -5.71 7.33 13.06
CA ILE A 51 -4.51 7.96 13.64
C ILE A 51 -4.06 7.20 14.91
N LEU A 52 -4.98 6.86 15.80
CA LEU A 52 -4.65 6.09 17.02
C LEU A 52 -4.05 4.72 16.68
N LEU A 53 -4.60 4.04 15.68
CA LEU A 53 -4.08 2.75 15.21
C LEU A 53 -2.72 2.91 14.52
N ALA A 54 -2.50 3.95 13.74
CA ALA A 54 -1.20 4.22 13.12
C ALA A 54 -0.11 4.40 14.18
N LEU A 55 -0.39 5.20 15.23
CA LEU A 55 0.54 5.50 16.32
C LEU A 55 0.82 4.31 17.27
N THR A 56 0.01 3.27 17.23
CA THR A 56 0.11 2.09 18.11
C THR A 56 0.45 0.83 17.34
N PHE A 57 -0.53 0.29 16.62
CA PHE A 57 -0.39 -0.94 15.83
C PHE A 57 0.58 -0.77 14.66
N GLY A 58 0.37 0.25 13.83
CA GLY A 58 1.22 0.57 12.68
C GLY A 58 2.68 0.75 13.10
N TYR A 59 2.91 1.63 14.07
CA TYR A 59 4.23 1.85 14.65
C TYR A 59 4.91 0.55 15.07
N SER A 60 4.21 -0.28 15.83
CA SER A 60 4.80 -1.50 16.39
C SER A 60 5.19 -2.50 15.32
N MET A 61 4.37 -2.67 14.29
CA MET A 61 4.65 -3.58 13.20
C MET A 61 5.80 -3.08 12.31
N ILE A 62 5.84 -1.77 11.97
CA ILE A 62 6.93 -1.19 11.18
C ILE A 62 8.27 -1.35 11.92
N VAL A 63 8.30 -1.06 13.22
CA VAL A 63 9.50 -1.25 14.05
C VAL A 63 9.94 -2.70 14.06
N ALA A 64 9.01 -3.64 14.27
CA ALA A 64 9.30 -5.07 14.32
C ALA A 64 9.91 -5.57 13.01
N GLU A 65 9.25 -5.31 11.88
CA GLU A 65 9.70 -5.77 10.57
C GLU A 65 11.03 -5.12 10.14
N SER A 66 11.18 -3.81 10.37
CA SER A 66 12.43 -3.10 10.07
C SER A 66 13.60 -3.60 10.91
N ALA A 67 13.37 -3.89 12.21
CA ALA A 67 14.37 -4.46 13.09
C ALA A 67 14.79 -5.86 12.65
N ILE A 68 13.82 -6.75 12.34
CA ILE A 68 14.10 -8.10 11.81
C ILE A 68 14.97 -8.01 10.55
N GLY A 69 14.59 -7.14 9.60
CA GLY A 69 15.33 -6.93 8.37
C GLY A 69 16.76 -6.44 8.62
N ARG A 70 16.95 -5.43 9.49
CA ARG A 70 18.26 -4.84 9.80
C ARG A 70 19.17 -5.80 10.55
N MET A 71 18.62 -6.59 11.50
CA MET A 71 19.35 -7.61 12.24
C MET A 71 19.90 -8.70 11.33
N THR A 72 19.09 -9.18 10.42
CA THR A 72 19.38 -10.38 9.62
C THR A 72 20.06 -10.07 8.30
N ARG A 73 19.87 -8.87 7.75
CA ARG A 73 20.38 -8.48 6.44
C ARG A 73 19.91 -9.40 5.30
N LYS A 74 18.72 -9.98 5.45
CA LYS A 74 18.14 -10.94 4.50
C LYS A 74 16.71 -10.56 4.11
N SER A 75 16.24 -11.16 3.01
CA SER A 75 14.84 -11.15 2.61
C SER A 75 13.95 -11.89 3.62
N PRO A 76 12.61 -11.78 3.55
CA PRO A 76 11.72 -12.35 4.55
C PRO A 76 11.98 -13.82 4.89
N VAL A 77 12.19 -14.68 3.89
CA VAL A 77 12.43 -16.11 4.12
C VAL A 77 13.70 -16.33 4.92
N GLY A 78 14.81 -15.79 4.44
CA GLY A 78 16.10 -15.91 5.11
C GLY A 78 16.13 -15.21 6.47
N ALA A 79 15.34 -14.12 6.66
CA ALA A 79 15.21 -13.42 7.92
C ALA A 79 14.57 -14.31 8.99
N PHE A 80 13.44 -14.93 8.69
CA PHE A 80 12.79 -15.87 9.62
C PHE A 80 13.65 -17.08 9.94
N GLN A 81 14.29 -17.69 8.93
CA GLN A 81 15.16 -18.86 9.08
C GLN A 81 16.45 -18.57 9.88
N SER A 82 16.85 -17.30 10.00
CA SER A 82 18.03 -16.90 10.79
C SER A 82 17.87 -17.18 12.29
N PHE A 83 16.64 -17.33 12.78
CA PHE A 83 16.34 -17.55 14.20
C PHE A 83 16.01 -19.01 14.55
N GLY A 84 16.07 -19.92 13.58
CA GLY A 84 15.88 -21.36 13.80
C GLY A 84 15.53 -22.12 12.53
N LYS A 85 15.60 -23.47 12.64
CA LYS A 85 15.33 -24.39 11.51
C LYS A 85 13.91 -24.97 11.53
N SER A 86 12.99 -24.41 12.33
CA SER A 86 11.62 -24.89 12.43
C SER A 86 10.85 -24.69 11.12
N LYS A 87 10.01 -25.65 10.74
CA LYS A 87 9.09 -25.52 9.60
C LYS A 87 8.16 -24.31 9.74
N TRP A 88 7.78 -23.97 10.95
CA TRP A 88 7.00 -22.77 11.29
C TRP A 88 7.66 -21.46 10.84
N LEU A 89 8.96 -21.32 11.15
CA LEU A 89 9.72 -20.15 10.75
C LEU A 89 9.85 -20.06 9.23
N SER A 90 10.11 -21.19 8.60
CA SER A 90 10.14 -21.25 7.13
C SER A 90 8.79 -20.83 6.52
N ALA A 91 7.68 -21.36 7.03
CA ALA A 91 6.34 -21.01 6.56
C ALA A 91 6.02 -19.52 6.76
N GLY A 92 6.34 -18.95 7.94
CA GLY A 92 6.15 -17.52 8.21
C GLY A 92 6.96 -16.63 7.27
N GLY A 93 8.20 -17.00 6.97
CA GLY A 93 9.04 -16.31 6.00
C GLY A 93 8.48 -16.38 4.57
N TRP A 94 8.06 -17.57 4.13
CA TRP A 94 7.48 -17.77 2.81
C TRP A 94 6.15 -17.06 2.61
N ILE A 95 5.26 -17.03 3.60
CA ILE A 95 4.01 -16.25 3.51
C ILE A 95 4.34 -14.78 3.26
N ASN A 96 5.23 -14.18 4.05
CA ASN A 96 5.66 -12.79 3.85
C ASN A 96 6.30 -12.54 2.47
N ALA A 97 6.99 -13.54 1.90
CA ALA A 97 7.66 -13.44 0.60
C ALA A 97 6.71 -13.63 -0.59
N ILE A 98 5.69 -14.49 -0.47
CA ILE A 98 4.72 -14.78 -1.54
C ILE A 98 3.73 -13.64 -1.73
N ILE A 99 3.34 -12.96 -0.64
CA ILE A 99 2.37 -11.86 -0.70
C ILE A 99 2.73 -10.81 -1.77
N PRO A 100 3.92 -10.19 -1.78
CA PRO A 100 4.26 -9.20 -2.79
C PRO A 100 4.34 -9.80 -4.21
N ILE A 101 4.70 -11.07 -4.36
CA ILE A 101 4.71 -11.76 -5.66
C ILE A 101 3.31 -11.88 -6.25
N LEU A 102 2.28 -12.04 -5.39
CA LEU A 102 0.89 -12.13 -5.83
C LEU A 102 0.22 -10.76 -5.97
N ILE A 103 0.61 -9.77 -5.14
CA ILE A 103 0.02 -8.42 -5.19
C ILE A 103 0.48 -7.66 -6.43
N VAL A 104 1.79 -7.65 -6.72
CA VAL A 104 2.34 -6.78 -7.77
C VAL A 104 1.72 -7.03 -9.16
N PRO A 105 1.34 -8.26 -9.57
CA PRO A 105 0.66 -8.49 -10.84
C PRO A 105 -0.66 -7.73 -10.98
N TYR A 106 -1.61 -7.96 -10.08
CA TYR A 106 -2.93 -7.30 -10.17
C TYR A 106 -2.87 -5.80 -9.84
N TYR A 107 -1.97 -5.39 -8.94
CA TYR A 107 -1.73 -3.99 -8.62
C TYR A 107 -1.24 -3.20 -9.85
N SER A 108 -0.40 -3.84 -10.66
CA SER A 108 0.11 -3.25 -11.92
C SER A 108 -0.97 -3.09 -12.99
N VAL A 109 -2.00 -3.92 -12.99
CA VAL A 109 -3.19 -3.73 -13.87
C VAL A 109 -3.87 -2.41 -13.54
N ILE A 110 -4.08 -2.13 -12.26
CA ILE A 110 -4.67 -0.87 -11.81
C ILE A 110 -3.74 0.31 -12.17
N GLY A 111 -2.43 0.15 -12.02
CA GLY A 111 -1.43 1.12 -12.49
C GLY A 111 -1.55 1.40 -14.00
N GLY A 112 -1.83 0.39 -14.81
CA GLY A 112 -2.14 0.53 -16.23
C GLY A 112 -3.41 1.36 -16.48
N TRP A 113 -4.47 1.16 -15.70
CA TRP A 113 -5.69 1.98 -15.78
C TRP A 113 -5.42 3.46 -15.49
N VAL A 114 -4.55 3.73 -14.51
CA VAL A 114 -4.10 5.10 -14.19
C VAL A 114 -3.37 5.73 -15.38
N ILE A 115 -2.47 5.01 -16.05
CA ILE A 115 -1.79 5.47 -17.26
C ILE A 115 -2.81 5.84 -18.34
N LYS A 116 -3.82 4.99 -18.59
CA LYS A 116 -4.87 5.25 -19.58
C LYS A 116 -5.59 6.56 -19.28
N TYR A 117 -6.05 6.75 -18.05
CA TYR A 117 -6.77 7.95 -17.66
C TYR A 117 -5.91 9.21 -17.75
N LEU A 118 -4.64 9.13 -17.31
CA LEU A 118 -3.71 10.25 -17.45
C LEU A 118 -3.53 10.65 -18.93
N ILE A 119 -3.35 9.69 -19.83
CA ILE A 119 -3.20 9.94 -21.27
C ILE A 119 -4.47 10.62 -21.82
N GLU A 120 -5.65 10.16 -21.47
CA GLU A 120 -6.90 10.73 -21.96
C GLU A 120 -7.12 12.16 -21.43
N TYR A 121 -6.77 12.43 -20.16
CA TYR A 121 -6.80 13.79 -19.62
C TYR A 121 -5.83 14.74 -20.36
N VAL A 122 -4.61 14.27 -20.65
CA VAL A 122 -3.61 15.04 -21.41
C VAL A 122 -4.08 15.33 -22.84
N LYS A 123 -4.83 14.41 -23.46
CA LYS A 123 -5.46 14.60 -24.77
C LYS A 123 -6.67 15.57 -24.76
N GLY A 124 -7.13 15.99 -23.57
CA GLY A 124 -8.29 16.85 -23.41
C GLY A 124 -9.64 16.10 -23.41
N ASN A 125 -9.65 14.78 -23.32
CA ASN A 125 -10.86 13.94 -23.36
C ASN A 125 -11.55 13.82 -21.98
N SER A 126 -11.53 14.88 -21.16
CA SER A 126 -12.08 14.85 -19.80
C SER A 126 -13.59 14.56 -19.75
N THR A 127 -14.35 15.02 -20.73
CA THR A 127 -15.80 14.73 -20.84
C THR A 127 -16.07 13.26 -21.14
N LEU A 128 -15.27 12.67 -22.04
CA LEU A 128 -15.36 11.25 -22.38
C LEU A 128 -15.13 10.35 -21.16
N LEU A 129 -14.17 10.71 -20.30
CA LEU A 129 -13.88 9.96 -19.07
C LEU A 129 -15.01 10.02 -18.03
N ALA A 130 -15.89 11.03 -18.12
CA ALA A 130 -17.04 11.20 -17.24
C ALA A 130 -18.30 10.48 -17.74
N GLU A 131 -18.30 9.92 -18.97
CA GLU A 131 -19.42 9.20 -19.54
C GLU A 131 -19.69 7.87 -18.80
N ASP A 132 -20.97 7.54 -18.66
CA ASP A 132 -21.36 6.24 -18.12
C ASP A 132 -20.91 5.12 -19.07
N GLY A 133 -20.29 4.11 -18.49
CA GLY A 133 -19.80 2.96 -19.25
C GLY A 133 -18.39 3.11 -19.84
N TYR A 134 -17.76 4.30 -19.82
CA TYR A 134 -16.39 4.44 -20.32
C TYR A 134 -15.41 3.50 -19.62
N PHE A 135 -15.41 3.48 -18.29
CA PHE A 135 -14.53 2.62 -17.52
C PHE A 135 -14.78 1.13 -17.78
N SER A 136 -16.04 0.69 -17.74
CA SER A 136 -16.39 -0.70 -18.02
C SER A 136 -16.06 -1.11 -19.44
N GLY A 137 -16.26 -0.24 -20.43
CA GLY A 137 -15.86 -0.44 -21.82
C GLY A 137 -14.34 -0.54 -21.98
N PHE A 138 -13.58 0.25 -21.25
CA PHE A 138 -12.12 0.19 -21.26
C PHE A 138 -11.60 -1.12 -20.63
N ILE A 139 -12.04 -1.51 -19.43
CA ILE A 139 -11.55 -2.71 -18.76
C ILE A 139 -11.96 -4.02 -19.45
N SER A 140 -13.06 -4.01 -20.21
CA SER A 140 -13.49 -5.14 -21.04
C SER A 140 -12.70 -5.26 -22.36
N ASN A 141 -12.02 -4.19 -22.79
CA ASN A 141 -11.15 -4.19 -23.97
C ASN A 141 -9.76 -4.74 -23.62
N GLY A 142 -9.59 -6.07 -23.74
CA GLY A 142 -8.37 -6.77 -23.34
C GLY A 142 -7.09 -6.19 -23.97
N VAL A 143 -7.10 -5.77 -25.24
CA VAL A 143 -5.89 -5.24 -25.91
C VAL A 143 -5.46 -3.89 -25.34
N SER A 144 -6.40 -2.96 -25.17
CA SER A 144 -6.10 -1.62 -24.64
C SER A 144 -5.63 -1.68 -23.19
N THR A 145 -6.27 -2.53 -22.39
CA THR A 145 -5.95 -2.71 -20.97
C THR A 145 -4.59 -3.37 -20.81
N GLU A 146 -4.33 -4.43 -21.59
CA GLU A 146 -3.05 -5.16 -21.56
C GLU A 146 -1.87 -4.26 -21.94
N LEU A 147 -2.03 -3.43 -22.98
CA LEU A 147 -0.97 -2.49 -23.38
C LEU A 147 -0.58 -1.54 -22.26
N CYS A 148 -1.57 -0.91 -21.61
CA CYS A 148 -1.34 0.02 -20.50
C CYS A 148 -0.72 -0.70 -19.29
N PHE A 149 -1.17 -1.90 -18.98
CA PHE A 149 -0.64 -2.76 -17.93
C PHE A 149 0.84 -3.11 -18.17
N VAL A 150 1.18 -3.58 -19.38
CA VAL A 150 2.56 -3.94 -19.75
C VAL A 150 3.48 -2.71 -19.67
N VAL A 151 3.02 -1.53 -20.11
CA VAL A 151 3.81 -0.29 -19.97
C VAL A 151 4.10 0.01 -18.50
N PHE A 152 3.12 -0.11 -17.61
CA PHE A 152 3.35 0.08 -16.18
C PHE A 152 4.34 -0.93 -15.60
N CYS A 153 4.22 -2.22 -15.96
CA CYS A 153 5.17 -3.27 -15.57
C CYS A 153 6.58 -2.95 -16.03
N LEU A 154 6.77 -2.54 -17.29
CA LEU A 154 8.09 -2.23 -17.84
C LEU A 154 8.74 -1.05 -17.12
N ILE A 155 7.99 -0.01 -16.77
CA ILE A 155 8.50 1.12 -15.97
C ILE A 155 8.98 0.61 -14.60
N THR A 156 8.17 -0.17 -13.90
CA THR A 156 8.51 -0.73 -12.58
C THR A 156 9.77 -1.60 -12.66
N VAL A 157 9.80 -2.55 -13.61
CA VAL A 157 10.93 -3.47 -13.81
C VAL A 157 12.22 -2.71 -14.17
N ALA A 158 12.15 -1.67 -15.01
CA ALA A 158 13.30 -0.85 -15.37
C ALA A 158 13.92 -0.15 -14.14
N ILE A 159 13.08 0.38 -13.25
CA ILE A 159 13.53 1.03 -12.02
C ILE A 159 14.20 0.01 -11.08
N ILE A 160 13.61 -1.16 -10.90
CA ILE A 160 14.17 -2.24 -10.07
C ILE A 160 15.50 -2.75 -10.65
N TYR A 161 15.58 -2.88 -11.97
CA TYR A 161 16.80 -3.31 -12.66
C TYR A 161 17.99 -2.36 -12.42
N ALA A 162 17.73 -1.04 -12.27
CA ALA A 162 18.73 -0.03 -11.94
C ALA A 162 19.28 -0.17 -10.50
N GLY A 163 18.63 -0.93 -9.63
CA GLY A 163 19.12 -1.25 -8.28
C GLY A 163 18.51 -0.39 -7.17
N VAL A 164 18.90 -0.69 -5.93
CA VAL A 164 18.33 -0.04 -4.73
C VAL A 164 18.67 1.45 -4.71
N ARG A 165 19.93 1.80 -4.85
CA ARG A 165 20.40 3.21 -4.72
C ARG A 165 20.08 4.04 -5.95
N ASN A 166 20.38 3.52 -7.15
CA ASN A 166 20.23 4.26 -8.41
C ASN A 166 18.81 4.19 -9.01
N GLY A 167 18.05 3.17 -8.66
CA GLY A 167 16.65 3.01 -9.05
C GLY A 167 15.71 3.47 -7.94
N ILE A 168 15.47 2.63 -6.94
CA ILE A 168 14.44 2.82 -5.91
C ILE A 168 14.61 4.13 -5.16
N GLU A 169 15.79 4.34 -4.56
CA GLU A 169 16.04 5.52 -3.73
C GLU A 169 16.01 6.82 -4.54
N ARG A 170 16.63 6.81 -5.74
CA ARG A 170 16.64 7.99 -6.60
C ARG A 170 15.26 8.38 -7.07
N VAL A 171 14.45 7.41 -7.48
CA VAL A 171 13.07 7.63 -7.93
C VAL A 171 12.20 8.11 -6.77
N SER A 172 12.28 7.48 -5.59
CA SER A 172 11.51 7.90 -4.41
C SER A 172 11.87 9.32 -3.97
N LYS A 173 13.15 9.72 -4.05
CA LYS A 173 13.59 11.10 -3.73
C LYS A 173 13.00 12.17 -4.63
N VAL A 174 12.63 11.82 -5.86
CA VAL A 174 11.98 12.74 -6.81
C VAL A 174 10.48 12.67 -6.70
N MET A 175 9.92 11.46 -6.72
CA MET A 175 8.47 11.27 -6.79
C MET A 175 7.75 11.67 -5.51
N MET A 176 8.32 11.40 -4.32
CA MET A 176 7.65 11.68 -3.05
C MET A 176 7.43 13.19 -2.80
N PRO A 177 8.43 14.08 -2.97
CA PRO A 177 8.18 15.52 -2.86
C PRO A 177 7.15 16.04 -3.87
N ILE A 178 7.21 15.59 -5.13
CA ILE A 178 6.24 15.98 -6.15
C ILE A 178 4.83 15.52 -5.75
N LEU A 179 4.68 14.29 -5.28
CA LEU A 179 3.42 13.75 -4.80
C LEU A 179 2.81 14.60 -3.67
N ILE A 180 3.63 15.04 -2.71
CA ILE A 180 3.19 15.94 -1.63
C ILE A 180 2.70 17.27 -2.20
N VAL A 181 3.47 17.89 -3.08
CA VAL A 181 3.08 19.18 -3.71
C VAL A 181 1.77 19.03 -4.47
N LEU A 182 1.64 17.98 -5.29
CA LEU A 182 0.41 17.71 -6.03
C LEU A 182 -0.79 17.49 -5.09
N SER A 183 -0.60 16.75 -4.00
CA SER A 183 -1.67 16.50 -3.02
C SER A 183 -2.13 17.79 -2.36
N VAL A 184 -1.22 18.71 -2.01
CA VAL A 184 -1.56 20.02 -1.46
C VAL A 184 -2.35 20.86 -2.46
N ILE A 185 -1.88 20.94 -3.70
CA ILE A 185 -2.57 21.73 -4.77
C ILE A 185 -4.00 21.23 -4.96
N ILE A 186 -4.19 19.91 -5.10
CA ILE A 186 -5.52 19.33 -5.35
C ILE A 186 -6.41 19.48 -4.12
N ALA A 187 -5.89 19.28 -2.90
CA ALA A 187 -6.66 19.46 -1.68
C ALA A 187 -7.12 20.92 -1.50
N VAL A 188 -6.23 21.88 -1.71
CA VAL A 188 -6.60 23.32 -1.67
C VAL A 188 -7.68 23.61 -2.71
N TYR A 189 -7.52 23.12 -3.93
CA TYR A 189 -8.54 23.27 -4.96
C TYR A 189 -9.88 22.68 -4.52
N SER A 190 -9.89 21.45 -3.99
CA SER A 190 -11.11 20.75 -3.55
C SER A 190 -11.84 21.50 -2.43
N VAL A 191 -11.12 21.89 -1.37
CA VAL A 191 -11.74 22.54 -0.20
C VAL A 191 -12.26 23.94 -0.49
N THR A 192 -11.77 24.60 -1.53
CA THR A 192 -12.22 25.95 -1.93
C THR A 192 -13.46 25.94 -2.84
N ARG A 193 -14.01 24.77 -3.19
CA ARG A 193 -15.22 24.70 -4.01
C ARG A 193 -16.48 25.10 -3.22
N PRO A 194 -17.45 25.74 -3.87
CA PRO A 194 -18.75 26.00 -3.25
C PRO A 194 -19.37 24.67 -2.76
N GLY A 195 -19.84 24.65 -1.51
CA GLY A 195 -20.41 23.44 -0.90
C GLY A 195 -19.40 22.47 -0.27
N ALA A 196 -18.10 22.64 -0.52
CA ALA A 196 -17.05 21.73 0.00
C ALA A 196 -16.90 21.76 1.53
N LEU A 197 -17.25 22.88 2.18
CA LEU A 197 -17.05 23.05 3.64
C LEU A 197 -17.79 21.99 4.48
N ALA A 198 -18.94 21.53 4.03
CA ALA A 198 -19.69 20.44 4.67
C ALA A 198 -18.86 19.14 4.69
N GLY A 199 -18.22 18.81 3.58
CA GLY A 199 -17.33 17.65 3.46
C GLY A 199 -16.06 17.79 4.30
N VAL A 200 -15.46 18.99 4.35
CA VAL A 200 -14.30 19.26 5.22
C VAL A 200 -14.68 19.04 6.68
N LYS A 201 -15.81 19.62 7.13
CA LYS A 201 -16.31 19.46 8.49
C LYS A 201 -16.63 18.00 8.82
N TYR A 202 -17.30 17.29 7.91
CA TYR A 202 -17.60 15.87 8.07
C TYR A 202 -16.34 15.04 8.26
N PHE A 203 -15.31 15.30 7.46
CA PHE A 203 -14.08 14.52 7.46
C PHE A 203 -13.12 14.83 8.63
N LEU A 204 -13.02 16.12 9.03
CA LEU A 204 -12.04 16.50 10.04
C LEU A 204 -12.59 16.55 11.47
N VAL A 205 -13.91 16.75 11.64
CA VAL A 205 -14.51 16.91 12.98
C VAL A 205 -15.06 15.58 13.47
N PRO A 206 -14.47 14.98 14.52
CA PRO A 206 -14.97 13.73 15.08
C PRO A 206 -16.38 13.92 15.66
N ASN A 207 -17.32 13.06 15.24
CA ASN A 207 -18.67 13.02 15.78
C ASN A 207 -18.93 11.64 16.38
N LEU A 208 -19.01 11.57 17.71
CA LEU A 208 -19.24 10.31 18.44
C LEU A 208 -20.56 9.63 18.08
N LYS A 209 -21.55 10.37 17.56
CA LYS A 209 -22.80 9.77 17.09
C LYS A 209 -22.60 8.86 15.87
N ASN A 210 -21.54 9.10 15.11
CA ASN A 210 -21.18 8.29 13.94
C ASN A 210 -20.25 7.12 14.30
N PHE A 211 -19.95 6.90 15.56
CA PHE A 211 -19.13 5.78 16.01
C PHE A 211 -19.85 4.46 15.80
N SER A 212 -19.15 3.49 15.25
CA SER A 212 -19.55 2.10 15.19
C SER A 212 -18.35 1.18 15.42
N TRP A 213 -18.59 -0.03 15.90
CA TRP A 213 -17.52 -1.03 15.98
C TRP A 213 -16.97 -1.37 14.59
N MET A 214 -17.80 -1.25 13.55
CA MET A 214 -17.39 -1.43 12.17
C MET A 214 -16.40 -0.34 11.71
N SER A 215 -16.51 0.90 12.23
CA SER A 215 -15.51 1.96 11.99
C SER A 215 -14.13 1.56 12.51
N VAL A 216 -14.07 0.85 13.66
CA VAL A 216 -12.80 0.35 14.22
C VAL A 216 -12.22 -0.75 13.34
N VAL A 217 -13.03 -1.75 12.95
CA VAL A 217 -12.60 -2.86 12.09
C VAL A 217 -12.13 -2.37 10.72
N ALA A 218 -12.90 -1.45 10.12
CA ALA A 218 -12.55 -0.86 8.83
C ALA A 218 -11.25 -0.03 8.91
N ALA A 219 -11.06 0.74 9.99
CA ALA A 219 -9.84 1.50 10.22
C ALA A 219 -8.62 0.59 10.46
N MET A 220 -8.78 -0.53 11.20
CA MET A 220 -7.73 -1.54 11.35
C MET A 220 -7.32 -2.12 9.99
N GLY A 221 -8.27 -2.55 9.18
CA GLY A 221 -8.01 -3.09 7.85
C GLY A 221 -7.36 -2.08 6.91
N GLN A 222 -7.82 -0.82 6.95
CA GLN A 222 -7.22 0.25 6.15
C GLN A 222 -5.78 0.55 6.55
N MET A 223 -5.51 0.67 7.84
CA MET A 223 -4.17 0.98 8.34
C MET A 223 -3.19 -0.16 8.05
N PHE A 224 -3.64 -1.40 8.17
CA PHE A 224 -2.87 -2.60 7.87
C PHE A 224 -2.40 -2.62 6.41
N TYR A 225 -3.30 -2.30 5.49
CA TYR A 225 -3.01 -2.20 4.06
C TYR A 225 -2.14 -0.98 3.72
N SER A 226 -2.47 0.19 4.28
CA SER A 226 -1.81 1.47 3.98
C SER A 226 -0.33 1.46 4.35
N LEU A 227 0.03 0.99 5.53
CA LEU A 227 1.41 0.98 6.01
C LEU A 227 2.27 -0.17 5.44
N SER A 228 1.77 -0.93 4.47
CA SER A 228 2.48 -2.07 3.84
C SER A 228 3.00 -3.10 4.85
N ILE A 229 2.24 -3.33 5.93
CA ILE A 229 2.58 -4.25 7.01
C ILE A 229 2.35 -5.69 6.54
N ALA A 230 3.21 -6.60 6.95
CA ALA A 230 3.15 -8.04 6.68
C ALA A 230 3.17 -8.39 5.18
N MET A 231 3.80 -7.56 4.37
CA MET A 231 4.06 -7.78 2.94
C MET A 231 5.53 -8.10 2.65
N GLY A 232 6.36 -8.33 3.67
CA GLY A 232 7.79 -8.56 3.50
C GLY A 232 8.60 -7.33 3.06
N ILE A 233 7.93 -6.22 2.69
CA ILE A 233 8.55 -4.98 2.20
C ILE A 233 9.42 -4.35 3.28
N LEU A 234 8.89 -4.18 4.48
CA LEU A 234 9.61 -3.52 5.58
C LEU A 234 10.77 -4.37 6.10
N ILE A 235 10.67 -5.71 6.06
CA ILE A 235 11.79 -6.61 6.32
C ILE A 235 12.86 -6.43 5.25
N THR A 236 12.49 -6.42 3.98
CA THR A 236 13.41 -6.21 2.85
C THR A 236 14.11 -4.85 2.93
N PHE A 237 13.36 -3.76 3.12
CA PHE A 237 13.93 -2.42 3.23
C PHE A 237 14.74 -2.24 4.51
N GLY A 238 14.32 -2.85 5.62
CA GLY A 238 15.08 -2.95 6.85
C GLY A 238 16.44 -3.63 6.63
N SER A 239 16.49 -4.67 5.77
CA SER A 239 17.75 -5.34 5.42
C SER A 239 18.74 -4.45 4.66
N TYR A 240 18.28 -3.35 4.05
CA TYR A 240 19.10 -2.34 3.38
C TYR A 240 19.44 -1.14 4.28
N MET A 241 18.85 -1.07 5.46
CA MET A 241 19.10 0.00 6.44
C MET A 241 20.50 -0.12 7.03
N LYS A 242 21.20 1.00 7.17
CA LYS A 242 22.49 1.04 7.87
C LYS A 242 22.28 0.89 9.38
N LYS A 243 23.27 0.35 10.08
CA LYS A 243 23.19 0.12 11.53
C LYS A 243 23.10 1.39 12.37
N ASP A 244 23.69 2.48 11.90
CA ASP A 244 23.67 3.81 12.51
C ASP A 244 22.35 4.59 12.29
N THR A 245 21.47 4.07 11.43
CA THR A 245 20.17 4.70 11.15
C THR A 245 19.16 4.35 12.23
N SER A 246 18.58 5.36 12.89
CA SER A 246 17.51 5.17 13.87
C SER A 246 16.27 4.53 13.26
N ILE A 247 15.85 3.36 13.80
CA ILE A 247 14.61 2.67 13.39
C ILE A 247 13.41 3.49 13.84
N GLU A 248 13.39 3.94 15.11
CA GLU A 248 12.24 4.61 15.70
C GLU A 248 11.94 5.95 15.03
N ASP A 249 12.98 6.76 14.79
CA ASP A 249 12.82 8.02 14.07
C ASP A 249 12.43 7.81 12.60
N SER A 250 12.93 6.76 11.97
CA SER A 250 12.56 6.42 10.59
C SER A 250 11.10 5.98 10.51
N THR A 251 10.67 5.12 11.45
CA THR A 251 9.28 4.67 11.56
C THR A 251 8.34 5.85 11.77
N ARG A 252 8.68 6.77 12.72
CA ARG A 252 7.88 7.97 12.95
C ARG A 252 7.71 8.82 11.68
N ASN A 253 8.75 8.95 10.89
CA ASN A 253 8.66 9.69 9.64
C ASN A 253 7.75 8.98 8.62
N VAL A 254 7.82 7.64 8.51
CA VAL A 254 6.91 6.87 7.64
C VAL A 254 5.46 7.03 8.10
N GLU A 255 5.18 6.93 9.40
CA GLU A 255 3.85 7.16 9.97
C GLU A 255 3.30 8.57 9.62
N ILE A 256 4.14 9.60 9.77
CA ILE A 256 3.76 10.98 9.46
C ILE A 256 3.47 11.14 7.97
N PHE A 257 4.31 10.60 7.09
CA PHE A 257 4.10 10.67 5.64
C PHE A 257 2.81 9.95 5.23
N ASP A 258 2.61 8.72 5.67
CA ASP A 258 1.41 7.95 5.35
C ASP A 258 0.14 8.64 5.83
N THR A 259 0.10 9.02 7.12
CA THR A 259 -1.06 9.69 7.72
C THR A 259 -1.34 11.05 7.07
N ALA A 260 -0.31 11.83 6.79
CA ALA A 260 -0.48 13.12 6.13
C ALA A 260 -1.07 12.96 4.72
N ILE A 261 -0.58 12.01 3.94
CA ILE A 261 -1.12 11.74 2.59
C ILE A 261 -2.54 11.17 2.67
N ALA A 262 -2.85 10.31 3.64
CA ALA A 262 -4.22 9.82 3.85
C ALA A 262 -5.19 10.97 4.16
N ILE A 263 -4.79 11.92 5.04
CA ILE A 263 -5.56 13.12 5.33
C ILE A 263 -5.72 13.99 4.09
N MET A 264 -4.62 14.22 3.35
CA MET A 264 -4.67 14.99 2.12
C MET A 264 -5.59 14.34 1.07
N ALA A 265 -5.54 13.00 0.92
CA ALA A 265 -6.44 12.26 0.03
C ALA A 265 -7.92 12.42 0.45
N GLY A 266 -8.20 12.35 1.76
CA GLY A 266 -9.52 12.66 2.29
C GLY A 266 -9.97 14.07 1.93
N LEU A 267 -9.10 15.08 2.09
CA LEU A 267 -9.38 16.47 1.72
C LEU A 267 -9.46 16.72 0.20
N MET A 268 -8.77 15.93 -0.60
CA MET A 268 -8.89 16.00 -2.07
C MET A 268 -10.24 15.48 -2.56
N ILE A 269 -10.74 14.40 -1.96
CA ILE A 269 -11.86 13.63 -2.51
C ILE A 269 -13.18 13.95 -1.82
N ILE A 270 -13.25 13.88 -0.49
CA ILE A 270 -14.51 14.02 0.25
C ILE A 270 -15.16 15.40 0.03
N PRO A 271 -14.46 16.54 0.18
CA PRO A 271 -15.06 17.85 -0.07
C PRO A 271 -15.51 18.05 -1.52
N ALA A 272 -14.76 17.53 -2.50
CA ALA A 272 -15.13 17.62 -3.91
C ALA A 272 -16.42 16.84 -4.22
N VAL A 273 -16.52 15.62 -3.70
CA VAL A 273 -17.72 14.78 -3.86
C VAL A 273 -18.92 15.39 -3.12
N PHE A 274 -18.75 15.94 -1.92
CA PHE A 274 -19.83 16.64 -1.20
C PHE A 274 -20.32 17.88 -1.95
N ALA A 275 -19.41 18.67 -2.51
CA ALA A 275 -19.77 19.81 -3.34
C ALA A 275 -20.59 19.39 -4.58
N PHE A 276 -20.22 18.27 -5.21
CA PHE A 276 -20.90 17.73 -6.39
C PHE A 276 -22.26 17.07 -6.06
N SER A 277 -22.35 16.33 -4.93
CA SER A 277 -23.52 15.53 -4.55
C SER A 277 -24.54 16.27 -3.67
N GLY A 278 -24.32 17.54 -3.36
CA GLY A 278 -25.17 18.26 -2.41
C GLY A 278 -25.05 17.78 -0.97
N GLY A 279 -23.94 17.14 -0.60
CA GLY A 279 -23.63 16.71 0.76
C GLY A 279 -23.96 15.26 1.12
N ASN A 280 -24.25 14.41 0.11
CA ASN A 280 -24.52 13.00 0.33
C ASN A 280 -23.23 12.16 0.33
N PRO A 281 -22.79 11.56 1.48
CA PRO A 281 -21.61 10.71 1.57
C PRO A 281 -21.76 9.39 0.80
N ASP A 282 -22.98 8.89 0.57
CA ASP A 282 -23.25 7.61 -0.10
C ASP A 282 -22.92 7.62 -1.60
N THR A 283 -22.62 8.80 -2.15
CA THR A 283 -22.17 8.93 -3.54
C THR A 283 -20.71 8.50 -3.74
N LEU A 284 -19.94 8.35 -2.66
CA LEU A 284 -18.61 7.79 -2.73
C LEU A 284 -18.68 6.27 -2.90
N GLN A 285 -18.44 5.81 -4.12
CA GLN A 285 -18.42 4.39 -4.44
C GLN A 285 -17.15 3.71 -3.93
N ALA A 286 -17.24 2.40 -3.65
CA ALA A 286 -16.10 1.61 -3.21
C ALA A 286 -15.11 1.30 -4.35
N GLY A 287 -13.85 1.13 -3.99
CA GLY A 287 -12.83 0.56 -4.87
C GLY A 287 -12.51 1.41 -6.11
N PRO A 288 -12.19 0.76 -7.23
CA PRO A 288 -11.83 1.43 -8.48
C PRO A 288 -12.90 2.39 -9.00
N SER A 289 -14.17 2.13 -8.74
CA SER A 289 -15.29 2.98 -9.18
C SER A 289 -15.19 4.41 -8.65
N LEU A 290 -14.68 4.62 -7.43
CA LEU A 290 -14.44 5.97 -6.92
C LEU A 290 -13.49 6.75 -7.84
N MET A 291 -12.36 6.14 -8.17
CA MET A 291 -11.29 6.82 -8.90
C MET A 291 -11.55 6.93 -10.40
N PHE A 292 -12.14 5.91 -11.00
CA PHE A 292 -12.29 5.84 -12.46
C PHE A 292 -13.70 6.19 -12.98
N ILE A 293 -14.70 6.33 -12.09
CA ILE A 293 -16.06 6.74 -12.46
C ILE A 293 -16.44 8.04 -11.75
N THR A 294 -16.43 8.05 -10.41
CA THR A 294 -16.94 9.18 -9.63
C THR A 294 -16.05 10.42 -9.78
N ILE A 295 -14.74 10.30 -9.61
CA ILE A 295 -13.82 11.44 -9.65
C ILE A 295 -13.79 12.11 -11.03
N PRO A 296 -13.74 11.40 -12.18
CA PRO A 296 -13.88 12.04 -13.50
C PRO A 296 -15.17 12.84 -13.67
N LYS A 297 -16.32 12.33 -13.19
CA LYS A 297 -17.60 13.05 -13.20
C LYS A 297 -17.55 14.32 -12.35
N VAL A 298 -16.95 14.25 -11.17
CA VAL A 298 -16.76 15.41 -10.29
C VAL A 298 -15.91 16.47 -11.00
N PHE A 299 -14.78 16.09 -11.58
CA PHE A 299 -13.88 17.02 -12.27
C PHE A 299 -14.50 17.61 -13.53
N ALA A 300 -15.28 16.83 -14.30
CA ALA A 300 -15.97 17.33 -15.48
C ALA A 300 -16.98 18.45 -15.16
N ASN A 301 -17.52 18.45 -13.94
CA ASN A 301 -18.47 19.48 -13.47
C ASN A 301 -17.80 20.63 -12.68
N MET A 302 -16.47 20.64 -12.59
CA MET A 302 -15.72 21.67 -11.86
C MET A 302 -14.87 22.51 -12.82
N GLY A 303 -14.77 23.83 -12.56
CA GLY A 303 -13.87 24.69 -13.31
C GLY A 303 -12.43 24.18 -13.29
N PHE A 304 -11.69 24.24 -14.40
CA PHE A 304 -10.34 23.68 -14.54
C PHE A 304 -10.24 22.15 -14.34
N GLY A 305 -11.35 21.42 -14.47
CA GLY A 305 -11.40 19.98 -14.18
C GLY A 305 -10.40 19.15 -14.99
N THR A 306 -10.12 19.50 -16.26
CA THR A 306 -9.10 18.80 -17.06
C THR A 306 -7.71 18.93 -16.45
N VAL A 307 -7.31 20.14 -16.01
CA VAL A 307 -6.00 20.38 -15.40
C VAL A 307 -5.89 19.62 -14.06
N ILE A 308 -6.91 19.72 -13.23
CA ILE A 308 -6.96 19.00 -11.95
C ILE A 308 -6.94 17.49 -12.17
N GLY A 309 -7.62 16.99 -13.21
CA GLY A 309 -7.59 15.59 -13.60
C GLY A 309 -6.18 15.13 -13.99
N ILE A 310 -5.43 15.92 -14.76
CA ILE A 310 -4.03 15.64 -15.10
C ILE A 310 -3.19 15.55 -13.81
N LEU A 311 -3.29 16.56 -12.92
CA LEU A 311 -2.52 16.59 -11.68
C LEU A 311 -2.89 15.42 -10.77
N PHE A 312 -4.17 15.07 -10.68
CA PHE A 312 -4.68 13.96 -9.86
C PHE A 312 -4.17 12.62 -10.38
N PHE A 313 -4.32 12.31 -11.67
CA PHE A 313 -3.87 11.04 -12.23
C PHE A 313 -2.33 10.93 -12.29
N LEU A 314 -1.62 12.05 -12.38
CA LEU A 314 -0.15 12.08 -12.21
C LEU A 314 0.24 11.74 -10.77
N LEU A 315 -0.43 12.31 -9.77
CA LEU A 315 -0.26 11.99 -8.35
C LEU A 315 -0.52 10.50 -8.11
N VAL A 316 -1.64 9.98 -8.63
CA VAL A 316 -2.02 8.56 -8.49
C VAL A 316 -1.00 7.64 -9.16
N LEU A 317 -0.47 8.03 -10.33
CA LEU A 317 0.58 7.27 -11.01
C LEU A 317 1.85 7.19 -10.17
N PHE A 318 2.27 8.28 -9.55
CA PHE A 318 3.45 8.27 -8.67
C PHE A 318 3.24 7.40 -7.43
N ALA A 319 2.06 7.50 -6.79
CA ALA A 319 1.71 6.64 -5.67
C ALA A 319 1.67 5.15 -6.06
N ALA A 320 1.10 4.84 -7.23
CA ALA A 320 1.06 3.46 -7.74
C ALA A 320 2.47 2.94 -8.05
N LEU A 321 3.33 3.73 -8.68
CA LEU A 321 4.69 3.33 -9.03
C LEU A 321 5.57 3.10 -7.80
N THR A 322 5.55 3.99 -6.80
CA THR A 322 6.36 3.84 -5.58
C THR A 322 6.01 2.58 -4.81
N SER A 323 4.74 2.24 -4.70
CA SER A 323 4.28 1.01 -4.06
C SER A 323 4.60 -0.24 -4.90
N SER A 324 4.40 -0.18 -6.22
CA SER A 324 4.76 -1.29 -7.13
C SER A 324 6.26 -1.59 -7.09
N ILE A 325 7.10 -0.55 -7.04
CA ILE A 325 8.56 -0.68 -6.88
C ILE A 325 8.89 -1.44 -5.57
N ALA A 326 8.27 -1.07 -4.46
CA ALA A 326 8.52 -1.68 -3.17
C ALA A 326 8.11 -3.16 -3.11
N LEU A 327 6.92 -3.49 -3.63
CA LEU A 327 6.43 -4.86 -3.77
C LEU A 327 7.36 -5.70 -4.66
N THR A 328 7.74 -5.18 -5.82
CA THR A 328 8.63 -5.86 -6.77
C THR A 328 10.02 -6.08 -6.16
N GLU A 329 10.56 -5.11 -5.41
CA GLU A 329 11.84 -5.25 -4.73
C GLU A 329 11.82 -6.34 -3.67
N SER A 330 10.75 -6.44 -2.88
CA SER A 330 10.60 -7.50 -1.89
C SER A 330 10.61 -8.89 -2.56
N ALA A 331 9.92 -9.04 -3.69
CA ALA A 331 9.91 -10.25 -4.49
C ALA A 331 11.30 -10.57 -5.07
N VAL A 332 11.95 -9.58 -5.71
CA VAL A 332 13.29 -9.75 -6.31
C VAL A 332 14.32 -10.14 -5.26
N SER A 333 14.33 -9.46 -4.11
CA SER A 333 15.29 -9.74 -3.04
C SER A 333 15.14 -11.15 -2.48
N THR A 334 13.91 -11.68 -2.45
CA THR A 334 13.65 -13.08 -2.05
C THR A 334 14.30 -14.07 -3.02
N PHE A 335 14.14 -13.86 -4.33
CA PHE A 335 14.78 -14.74 -5.33
C PHE A 335 16.30 -14.57 -5.36
N GLU A 336 16.84 -13.37 -5.10
CA GLU A 336 18.29 -13.17 -4.95
C GLU A 336 18.85 -13.99 -3.79
N ASP A 337 18.16 -14.01 -2.63
CA ASP A 337 18.64 -14.69 -1.45
C ASP A 337 18.42 -16.21 -1.50
N GLU A 338 17.23 -16.68 -1.92
CA GLU A 338 16.87 -18.10 -1.87
C GLU A 338 17.49 -18.91 -3.03
N LEU A 339 17.55 -18.33 -4.23
CA LEU A 339 18.13 -18.99 -5.40
C LEU A 339 19.61 -18.65 -5.62
N GLY A 340 20.15 -17.68 -4.88
CA GLY A 340 21.52 -17.20 -5.08
C GLY A 340 21.74 -16.52 -6.43
N TRP A 341 20.67 -16.02 -7.06
CA TRP A 341 20.74 -15.40 -8.38
C TRP A 341 21.22 -13.94 -8.28
N GLY A 342 21.73 -13.42 -9.39
CA GLY A 342 22.06 -12.00 -9.49
C GLY A 342 20.80 -11.18 -9.73
N ARG A 343 20.81 -9.92 -9.28
CA ARG A 343 19.71 -8.96 -9.39
C ARG A 343 19.02 -8.93 -10.76
N LYS A 344 19.82 -8.82 -11.82
CA LYS A 344 19.29 -8.76 -13.20
C LYS A 344 18.39 -9.95 -13.52
N LYS A 345 18.88 -11.18 -13.22
CA LYS A 345 18.13 -12.40 -13.48
C LYS A 345 16.86 -12.50 -12.64
N SER A 346 16.94 -12.16 -11.35
CA SER A 346 15.78 -12.15 -10.45
C SER A 346 14.75 -11.11 -10.87
N THR A 347 15.18 -9.92 -11.30
CA THR A 347 14.28 -8.85 -11.80
C THR A 347 13.54 -9.29 -13.07
N VAL A 348 14.22 -9.91 -14.02
CA VAL A 348 13.59 -10.41 -15.25
C VAL A 348 12.56 -11.50 -14.92
N LEU A 349 12.90 -12.45 -14.04
CA LEU A 349 11.95 -13.48 -13.61
C LEU A 349 10.69 -12.88 -12.98
N ILE A 350 10.84 -11.94 -12.05
CA ILE A 350 9.69 -11.28 -11.43
C ILE A 350 8.90 -10.49 -12.46
N GLY A 351 9.55 -9.81 -13.41
CA GLY A 351 8.88 -9.16 -14.54
C GLY A 351 8.02 -10.12 -15.37
N VAL A 352 8.53 -11.33 -15.65
CA VAL A 352 7.76 -12.37 -16.35
C VAL A 352 6.57 -12.83 -15.50
N ILE A 353 6.77 -13.06 -14.19
CA ILE A 353 5.68 -13.45 -13.28
C ILE A 353 4.62 -12.34 -13.20
N MET A 354 5.05 -11.06 -13.09
CA MET A 354 4.13 -9.92 -13.11
C MET A 354 3.25 -9.92 -14.34
N ILE A 355 3.84 -10.07 -15.53
CA ILE A 355 3.09 -10.07 -16.79
C ILE A 355 2.19 -11.30 -16.85
N ALA A 356 2.70 -12.51 -16.58
CA ALA A 356 1.93 -13.74 -16.70
C ALA A 356 0.69 -13.77 -15.76
N LEU A 357 0.86 -13.45 -14.47
CA LEU A 357 -0.25 -13.43 -13.52
C LEU A 357 -1.13 -12.19 -13.70
N GLY A 358 -0.54 -11.04 -14.06
CA GLY A 358 -1.28 -9.81 -14.28
C GLY A 358 -2.16 -9.87 -15.51
N THR A 359 -1.75 -10.56 -16.59
CA THR A 359 -2.58 -10.81 -17.77
C THR A 359 -3.88 -11.55 -17.40
N LEU A 360 -3.86 -12.51 -16.47
CA LEU A 360 -5.09 -13.14 -15.98
C LEU A 360 -6.04 -12.11 -15.34
N SER A 361 -5.50 -11.25 -14.49
CA SER A 361 -6.27 -10.17 -13.84
C SER A 361 -6.74 -9.11 -14.84
N CYS A 362 -5.92 -8.79 -15.83
CA CYS A 362 -6.23 -7.82 -16.88
C CYS A 362 -7.39 -8.29 -17.76
N LEU A 363 -7.35 -9.56 -18.19
CA LEU A 363 -8.36 -10.16 -19.05
C LEU A 363 -9.62 -10.61 -18.28
N GLY A 364 -9.57 -10.64 -16.97
CA GLY A 364 -10.66 -11.10 -16.10
C GLY A 364 -11.96 -10.29 -16.24
N TYR A 365 -11.88 -9.02 -16.62
CA TYR A 365 -13.06 -8.17 -16.87
C TYR A 365 -13.51 -8.13 -18.34
N GLY A 366 -12.80 -8.83 -19.22
CA GLY A 366 -13.06 -8.89 -20.66
C GLY A 366 -13.17 -10.35 -21.16
N PRO A 367 -12.21 -10.84 -21.94
CA PRO A 367 -12.27 -12.19 -22.56
C PRO A 367 -12.40 -13.34 -21.57
N LEU A 368 -11.87 -13.20 -20.36
CA LEU A 368 -11.93 -14.21 -19.29
C LEU A 368 -13.02 -13.93 -18.25
N SER A 369 -13.95 -13.01 -18.49
CA SER A 369 -14.98 -12.62 -17.53
C SER A 369 -15.90 -13.76 -17.07
N SER A 370 -16.02 -14.83 -17.84
CA SER A 370 -16.77 -16.03 -17.47
C SER A 370 -16.00 -16.97 -16.51
N VAL A 371 -14.68 -16.77 -16.35
CA VAL A 371 -13.83 -17.60 -15.50
C VAL A 371 -13.68 -16.91 -14.14
N THR A 372 -14.29 -17.50 -13.11
CA THR A 372 -14.23 -16.97 -11.74
C THR A 372 -13.66 -18.01 -10.77
N ILE A 373 -13.00 -17.54 -9.71
CA ILE A 373 -12.53 -18.37 -8.60
C ILE A 373 -13.29 -17.94 -7.34
N LEU A 374 -14.00 -18.85 -6.70
CA LEU A 374 -14.91 -18.56 -5.58
C LEU A 374 -15.96 -17.47 -5.90
N GLY A 375 -16.38 -17.37 -7.17
CA GLY A 375 -17.29 -16.31 -7.63
C GLY A 375 -16.65 -14.94 -7.86
N MET A 376 -15.34 -14.81 -7.70
CA MET A 376 -14.59 -13.56 -7.88
C MET A 376 -13.82 -13.58 -9.20
N GLN A 377 -13.67 -12.40 -9.83
CA GLN A 377 -12.74 -12.21 -10.93
C GLN A 377 -11.29 -12.38 -10.45
N PHE A 378 -10.34 -12.64 -11.37
CA PHE A 378 -8.96 -12.90 -10.99
C PHE A 378 -8.34 -11.79 -10.12
N LEU A 379 -8.55 -10.52 -10.46
CA LEU A 379 -8.04 -9.38 -9.67
C LEU A 379 -8.61 -9.42 -8.25
N ASP A 380 -9.93 -9.56 -8.12
CA ASP A 380 -10.63 -9.58 -6.84
C ASP A 380 -10.23 -10.80 -6.01
N PHE A 381 -10.03 -11.95 -6.64
CA PHE A 381 -9.56 -13.17 -5.98
C PHE A 381 -8.13 -13.00 -5.43
N PHE A 382 -7.19 -12.46 -6.22
CA PHE A 382 -5.83 -12.23 -5.73
C PHE A 382 -5.79 -11.18 -4.63
N ASP A 383 -6.60 -10.13 -4.73
CA ASP A 383 -6.75 -9.13 -3.68
C ASP A 383 -7.31 -9.75 -2.38
N PHE A 384 -8.37 -10.54 -2.48
CA PHE A 384 -8.94 -11.27 -1.34
C PHE A 384 -7.92 -12.23 -0.71
N LEU A 385 -7.26 -13.06 -1.51
CA LEU A 385 -6.30 -14.04 -1.02
C LEU A 385 -5.13 -13.37 -0.28
N THR A 386 -4.58 -12.31 -0.86
CA THR A 386 -3.41 -11.62 -0.27
C THR A 386 -3.79 -10.75 0.90
N ASN A 387 -4.74 -9.82 0.73
CA ASN A 387 -5.05 -8.81 1.73
C ASN A 387 -5.93 -9.35 2.86
N SER A 388 -6.94 -10.18 2.54
CA SER A 388 -7.90 -10.68 3.53
C SER A 388 -7.42 -11.92 4.27
N VAL A 389 -6.56 -12.75 3.65
CA VAL A 389 -6.14 -14.04 4.24
C VAL A 389 -4.66 -14.04 4.57
N MET A 390 -3.78 -13.85 3.59
CA MET A 390 -2.34 -14.08 3.78
C MET A 390 -1.68 -13.02 4.66
N MET A 391 -1.99 -11.74 4.49
CA MET A 391 -1.38 -10.66 5.26
C MET A 391 -1.68 -10.75 6.77
N PRO A 392 -2.91 -10.97 7.23
CA PRO A 392 -3.17 -11.18 8.65
C PRO A 392 -2.39 -12.38 9.24
N ILE A 393 -2.29 -13.48 8.49
CA ILE A 393 -1.50 -14.66 8.90
C ILE A 393 -0.01 -14.31 9.00
N ALA A 394 0.52 -13.57 8.02
CA ALA A 394 1.91 -13.11 8.03
C ALA A 394 2.20 -12.17 9.22
N ALA A 395 1.26 -11.28 9.57
CA ALA A 395 1.38 -10.42 10.74
C ALA A 395 1.44 -11.22 12.05
N ILE A 396 0.56 -12.21 12.21
CA ILE A 396 0.57 -13.11 13.37
C ILE A 396 1.92 -13.84 13.43
N ALA A 397 2.42 -14.36 12.29
CA ALA A 397 3.72 -15.03 12.23
C ALA A 397 4.86 -14.10 12.64
N THR A 398 4.85 -12.82 12.20
CA THR A 398 5.83 -11.81 12.61
C THR A 398 5.74 -11.49 14.10
N CYS A 399 4.54 -11.33 14.66
CA CYS A 399 4.35 -11.12 16.09
C CYS A 399 4.85 -12.29 16.93
N LEU A 400 4.58 -13.53 16.51
CA LEU A 400 5.07 -14.73 17.18
C LEU A 400 6.60 -14.86 17.06
N LEU A 401 7.18 -14.55 15.91
CA LEU A 401 8.62 -14.51 15.74
C LEU A 401 9.27 -13.56 16.75
N VAL A 402 8.77 -12.33 16.86
CA VAL A 402 9.31 -11.31 17.76
C VAL A 402 9.08 -11.67 19.22
N SER A 403 7.86 -12.08 19.59
CA SER A 403 7.48 -12.28 21.00
C SER A 403 7.98 -13.61 21.60
N ARG A 404 8.10 -14.67 20.80
CA ARG A 404 8.38 -16.04 21.28
C ARG A 404 9.72 -16.60 20.85
N VAL A 405 10.28 -16.16 19.72
CA VAL A 405 11.51 -16.73 19.17
C VAL A 405 12.71 -15.81 19.35
N ILE A 406 12.61 -14.56 18.88
CA ILE A 406 13.71 -13.57 19.01
C ILE A 406 13.78 -13.09 20.44
N GLY A 407 12.66 -12.78 21.04
CA GLY A 407 12.52 -12.09 22.31
C GLY A 407 12.64 -10.56 22.16
N VAL A 408 11.80 -9.84 22.90
CA VAL A 408 11.71 -8.37 22.79
C VAL A 408 13.02 -7.68 23.19
N ALA A 409 13.79 -8.27 24.11
CA ALA A 409 15.08 -7.73 24.52
C ALA A 409 16.08 -7.60 23.36
N LYS A 410 16.16 -8.60 22.48
CA LYS A 410 17.04 -8.54 21.30
C LYS A 410 16.56 -7.51 20.25
N ILE A 411 15.25 -7.33 20.11
CA ILE A 411 14.71 -6.27 19.26
C ILE A 411 15.05 -4.90 19.84
N GLU A 412 14.95 -4.73 21.16
CA GLU A 412 15.36 -3.51 21.85
C GLU A 412 16.85 -3.20 21.64
N GLU A 413 17.72 -4.19 21.82
CA GLU A 413 19.17 -4.05 21.54
C GLU A 413 19.42 -3.56 20.12
N GLU A 414 18.72 -4.14 19.13
CA GLU A 414 18.84 -3.71 17.74
C GLU A 414 18.36 -2.25 17.52
N ILE A 415 17.25 -1.85 18.15
CA ILE A 415 16.72 -0.47 18.04
C ILE A 415 17.72 0.53 18.62
N ILE A 416 18.28 0.25 19.80
CA ILE A 416 19.19 1.15 20.51
C ILE A 416 20.53 1.33 19.77
N HIS A 417 20.91 0.45 18.84
CA HIS A 417 22.14 0.62 18.05
C HIS A 417 22.23 1.97 17.29
N GLY A 418 21.10 2.58 16.93
CA GLY A 418 21.06 3.90 16.28
C GLY A 418 20.46 5.00 17.17
N GLU A 419 20.20 4.73 18.46
CA GLU A 419 19.43 5.60 19.33
C GLU A 419 19.91 5.51 20.79
N SER A 420 19.63 6.55 21.58
CA SER A 420 19.98 6.55 23.03
C SER A 420 19.00 5.75 23.89
N ARG A 421 17.78 5.55 23.42
CA ARG A 421 16.71 4.82 24.16
C ARG A 421 15.57 4.42 23.22
N PHE A 422 14.83 3.37 23.58
CA PHE A 422 13.58 2.96 22.95
C PHE A 422 12.39 3.73 23.57
N ARG A 423 11.94 4.82 22.94
CA ARG A 423 10.98 5.78 23.51
C ARG A 423 9.59 5.18 23.71
N ARG A 424 9.06 4.44 22.72
CA ARG A 424 7.71 3.84 22.76
C ARG A 424 7.73 2.35 23.13
N LYS A 425 8.73 1.90 23.92
CA LYS A 425 8.91 0.50 24.34
C LYS A 425 7.64 -0.13 24.91
N LYS A 426 6.93 0.57 25.82
CA LYS A 426 5.71 0.04 26.47
C LYS A 426 4.60 -0.24 25.45
N ILE A 427 4.39 0.69 24.51
CA ILE A 427 3.41 0.53 23.43
C ILE A 427 3.80 -0.67 22.57
N PHE A 428 5.04 -0.74 22.11
CA PHE A 428 5.57 -1.85 21.33
C PHE A 428 5.36 -3.21 22.00
N LEU A 429 5.68 -3.33 23.30
CA LEU A 429 5.51 -4.55 24.06
C LEU A 429 4.06 -5.04 24.08
N VAL A 430 3.14 -4.17 24.49
CA VAL A 430 1.70 -4.49 24.60
C VAL A 430 1.14 -4.85 23.22
N MET A 431 1.50 -4.06 22.22
CA MET A 431 0.99 -4.26 20.85
C MET A 431 1.49 -5.60 20.28
N ILE A 432 2.80 -5.85 20.25
CA ILE A 432 3.37 -7.03 19.60
C ILE A 432 3.01 -8.33 20.34
N GLN A 433 2.96 -8.31 21.67
CA GLN A 433 2.68 -9.53 22.43
C GLN A 433 1.20 -9.90 22.48
N TYR A 434 0.30 -8.91 22.45
CA TYR A 434 -1.12 -9.15 22.72
C TYR A 434 -2.04 -8.57 21.64
N LEU A 435 -1.97 -7.27 21.37
CA LEU A 435 -2.99 -6.59 20.56
C LEU A 435 -2.81 -6.81 19.05
N CYS A 436 -1.60 -6.78 18.51
CA CYS A 436 -1.39 -7.00 17.09
C CYS A 436 -1.85 -8.36 16.60
N PRO A 437 -1.57 -9.49 17.29
CA PRO A 437 -2.12 -10.80 16.91
C PRO A 437 -3.66 -10.83 16.96
N VAL A 438 -4.26 -10.20 17.98
CA VAL A 438 -5.73 -10.13 18.10
C VAL A 438 -6.35 -9.31 16.97
N PHE A 439 -5.77 -8.14 16.67
CA PHE A 439 -6.23 -7.31 15.56
C PHE A 439 -6.09 -8.02 14.21
N ALA A 440 -4.99 -8.72 13.98
CA ALA A 440 -4.82 -9.51 12.77
C ALA A 440 -5.87 -10.64 12.66
N LEU A 441 -6.24 -11.30 13.77
CA LEU A 441 -7.34 -12.28 13.79
C LEU A 441 -8.69 -11.62 13.48
N ILE A 442 -8.99 -10.46 14.07
CA ILE A 442 -10.22 -9.71 13.78
C ILE A 442 -10.30 -9.36 12.30
N ILE A 443 -9.20 -8.85 11.72
CA ILE A 443 -9.11 -8.52 10.29
C ILE A 443 -9.34 -9.78 9.43
N LEU A 444 -8.69 -10.89 9.76
CA LEU A 444 -8.85 -12.15 9.04
C LEU A 444 -10.30 -12.60 9.01
N PHE A 445 -10.92 -12.74 10.20
CA PHE A 445 -12.29 -13.23 10.30
C PHE A 445 -13.30 -12.27 9.68
N SER A 446 -13.18 -10.95 9.93
CA SER A 446 -14.10 -9.97 9.36
C SER A 446 -14.00 -9.88 7.85
N SER A 447 -12.77 -9.90 7.29
CA SER A 447 -12.57 -9.84 5.84
C SER A 447 -13.07 -11.10 5.13
N VAL A 448 -12.84 -12.28 5.71
CA VAL A 448 -13.38 -13.54 5.18
C VAL A 448 -14.91 -13.55 5.28
N ALA A 449 -15.48 -13.15 6.41
CA ALA A 449 -16.92 -13.07 6.59
C ALA A 449 -17.58 -12.10 5.60
N ASN A 450 -16.94 -10.95 5.32
CA ASN A 450 -17.40 -10.00 4.32
C ASN A 450 -17.33 -10.58 2.90
N ALA A 451 -16.25 -11.27 2.54
CA ALA A 451 -16.08 -11.86 1.22
C ALA A 451 -17.15 -12.94 0.90
N PHE A 452 -17.62 -13.67 1.91
CA PHE A 452 -18.69 -14.66 1.77
C PHE A 452 -20.09 -14.09 2.07
N GLY A 453 -20.22 -12.77 2.27
CA GLY A 453 -21.52 -12.12 2.49
C GLY A 453 -22.17 -12.40 3.85
N TRP A 454 -21.41 -12.91 4.83
CA TRP A 454 -21.92 -13.14 6.20
C TRP A 454 -22.06 -11.84 6.99
N ILE A 455 -21.23 -10.84 6.64
CA ILE A 455 -21.33 -9.47 7.14
C ILE A 455 -21.14 -8.52 5.97
N THR A 456 -21.59 -7.27 6.09
CA THR A 456 -21.32 -6.19 5.12
C THR A 456 -20.35 -5.18 5.71
N MET A 457 -19.22 -5.00 5.05
CA MET A 457 -18.19 -4.03 5.43
C MET A 457 -18.08 -2.89 4.43
#